data_f3c2e9e836f5422c391c1462d600f7c8
#
_entry.id   f3c2e9e836f5422c391c1462d600f7c8
#
_cell.length_a   1.000
_cell.length_b   1.000
_cell.length_c   1.000
_cell.angle_alpha   90.00
_cell.angle_beta   90.00
_cell.angle_gamma   90.00
#
_symmetry.space_group_name_H-M   'P 1'
#
loop_
_entity.id
_entity.type
_entity.pdbx_description
1 polymer ?
#
loop_
_entity_poly.entity_id
_entity_poly.type
_entity_poly.pdbx_seq_one_letter_code
_entity_poly.pdbx_strand_id
1 'polypeptide(L)'
;MRASLSLLSMPLNKYAPQVATHRRTQRAILQATKELIATTGLKKMSMIEIADVSEVSRATLYNHYRDKESVLLALCESELARLVEIAQKAPDATTALEQISVEISQDKALMAMRAQDPDSLTVALSAQTDTLWKAFSIAMAHLLGSEKSELAIRWLIGQALHPINAQQSRSQAEAITGIANL
;
A
#
# COMPACT_ATOMS: atom_id res chain seq x y z
N MET A 1 60.00 4.67 -11.74
CA MET A 1 59.15 4.37 -10.56
C MET A 1 57.70 4.21 -11.04
N ARG A 2 57.22 2.99 -11.11
CA ARG A 2 55.81 2.66 -11.47
C ARG A 2 55.05 2.49 -10.17
N ALA A 3 54.05 3.38 -9.93
CA ALA A 3 53.10 3.24 -8.85
C ALA A 3 51.93 2.36 -9.32
N SER A 4 51.84 1.14 -8.79
CA SER A 4 50.73 0.22 -8.97
C SER A 4 49.51 0.75 -8.20
N LEU A 5 48.46 1.18 -8.88
CA LEU A 5 47.15 1.40 -8.32
C LEU A 5 46.48 0.03 -8.08
N SER A 6 46.56 -0.44 -6.84
CA SER A 6 45.77 -1.56 -6.37
C SER A 6 44.31 -1.12 -6.25
N LEU A 7 43.48 -1.54 -7.22
CA LEU A 7 42.03 -1.41 -7.15
C LEU A 7 41.55 -2.28 -5.98
N LEU A 8 41.15 -1.65 -4.86
CA LEU A 8 40.46 -2.28 -3.77
C LEU A 8 39.16 -2.88 -4.31
N SER A 9 39.13 -4.21 -4.45
CA SER A 9 37.91 -4.97 -4.65
C SER A 9 37.04 -4.81 -3.40
N MET A 10 35.99 -3.98 -3.49
CA MET A 10 34.94 -3.96 -2.47
C MET A 10 34.32 -5.36 -2.37
N PRO A 11 34.14 -5.92 -1.18
CA PRO A 11 33.51 -7.22 -1.02
C PRO A 11 32.08 -7.11 -1.53
N LEU A 12 31.76 -7.90 -2.57
CA LEU A 12 30.39 -8.14 -3.01
C LEU A 12 29.56 -8.52 -1.78
N ASN A 13 28.53 -7.73 -1.48
CA ASN A 13 27.69 -7.90 -0.30
C ASN A 13 27.09 -9.33 -0.29
N LYS A 14 27.67 -10.22 0.49
CA LYS A 14 27.33 -11.65 0.61
C LYS A 14 25.86 -11.88 1.01
N TYR A 15 25.18 -10.83 1.50
CA TYR A 15 23.79 -10.84 1.96
C TYR A 15 22.79 -10.35 0.91
N ALA A 16 23.22 -9.78 -0.20
CA ALA A 16 22.34 -9.27 -1.24
C ALA A 16 21.34 -10.30 -1.80
N PRO A 17 21.74 -11.57 -2.07
CA PRO A 17 20.81 -12.60 -2.53
C PRO A 17 19.76 -12.98 -1.48
N GLN A 18 20.12 -13.02 -0.21
CA GLN A 18 19.18 -13.36 0.88
C GLN A 18 18.14 -12.27 1.07
N VAL A 19 18.54 -11.00 1.02
CA VAL A 19 17.62 -9.85 1.10
C VAL A 19 16.66 -9.84 -0.09
N ALA A 20 17.14 -10.13 -1.30
CA ALA A 20 16.29 -10.20 -2.49
C ALA A 20 15.27 -11.34 -2.40
N THR A 21 15.69 -12.51 -1.92
CA THR A 21 14.81 -13.67 -1.70
C THR A 21 13.76 -13.35 -0.62
N HIS A 22 14.18 -12.77 0.50
CA HIS A 22 13.27 -12.38 1.58
C HIS A 22 12.18 -11.41 1.09
N ARG A 23 12.55 -10.37 0.34
CA ARG A 23 11.60 -9.42 -0.26
C ARG A 23 10.65 -10.07 -1.26
N ARG A 24 11.12 -11.03 -2.06
CA ARG A 24 10.27 -11.76 -3.02
C ARG A 24 9.24 -12.59 -2.27
N THR A 25 9.64 -13.34 -1.24
CA THR A 25 8.77 -14.14 -0.40
C THR A 25 7.72 -13.26 0.29
N GLN A 26 8.14 -12.14 0.89
CA GLN A 26 7.23 -11.18 1.51
C GLN A 26 6.18 -10.67 0.52
N ARG A 27 6.59 -10.29 -0.68
CA ARG A 27 5.67 -9.82 -1.73
C ARG A 27 4.67 -10.90 -2.13
N ALA A 28 5.11 -12.16 -2.30
CA ALA A 28 4.22 -13.27 -2.62
C ALA A 28 3.16 -13.49 -1.52
N ILE A 29 3.56 -13.45 -0.25
CA ILE A 29 2.65 -13.59 0.89
C ILE A 29 1.61 -12.46 0.89
N LEU A 30 2.03 -11.20 0.74
CA LEU A 30 1.11 -10.05 0.74
C LEU A 30 0.15 -10.08 -0.46
N GLN A 31 0.63 -10.48 -1.63
CA GLN A 31 -0.22 -10.63 -2.82
C GLN A 31 -1.26 -11.72 -2.64
N ALA A 32 -0.88 -12.89 -2.13
CA ALA A 32 -1.79 -13.98 -1.81
C ALA A 32 -2.83 -13.56 -0.74
N THR A 33 -2.41 -12.82 0.28
CA THR A 33 -3.31 -12.28 1.30
C THR A 33 -4.36 -11.36 0.68
N LYS A 34 -3.95 -10.45 -0.20
CA LYS A 34 -4.85 -9.52 -0.90
C LYS A 34 -5.86 -10.27 -1.79
N GLU A 35 -5.40 -11.29 -2.50
CA GLU A 35 -6.25 -12.15 -3.33
C GLU A 35 -7.27 -12.94 -2.50
N LEU A 36 -6.87 -13.50 -1.37
CA LEU A 36 -7.76 -14.20 -0.45
C LEU A 36 -8.81 -13.28 0.17
N ILE A 37 -8.47 -12.05 0.50
CA ILE A 37 -9.45 -11.04 0.95
C ILE A 37 -10.49 -10.82 -0.15
N ALA A 38 -10.05 -10.70 -1.41
CA ALA A 38 -10.94 -10.46 -2.55
C ALA A 38 -11.86 -11.64 -2.89
N THR A 39 -11.42 -12.88 -2.65
CA THR A 39 -12.12 -14.10 -3.07
C THR A 39 -12.86 -14.80 -1.92
N THR A 40 -12.19 -14.98 -0.81
CA THR A 40 -12.69 -15.73 0.36
C THR A 40 -13.27 -14.81 1.43
N GLY A 41 -12.79 -13.56 1.48
CA GLY A 41 -13.13 -12.57 2.49
C GLY A 41 -12.22 -12.60 3.72
N LEU A 42 -12.05 -11.42 4.35
CA LEU A 42 -11.11 -11.22 5.46
C LEU A 42 -11.37 -12.18 6.64
N LYS A 43 -12.63 -12.37 7.05
CA LYS A 43 -12.97 -13.21 8.24
C LYS A 43 -12.64 -14.68 8.03
N LYS A 44 -12.89 -15.22 6.84
CA LYS A 44 -12.69 -16.64 6.52
C LYS A 44 -11.25 -17.02 6.22
N MET A 45 -10.45 -16.07 5.73
CA MET A 45 -9.04 -16.28 5.38
C MET A 45 -8.22 -16.74 6.59
N SER A 46 -7.37 -17.75 6.38
CA SER A 46 -6.48 -18.35 7.40
C SER A 46 -5.02 -18.28 6.99
N MET A 47 -4.10 -18.41 7.98
CA MET A 47 -2.65 -18.49 7.72
C MET A 47 -2.28 -19.69 6.83
N ILE A 48 -3.05 -20.80 6.91
CA ILE A 48 -2.83 -21.99 6.08
C ILE A 48 -3.12 -21.65 4.61
N GLU A 49 -4.26 -21.03 4.32
CA GLU A 49 -4.61 -20.61 2.96
C GLU A 49 -3.63 -19.58 2.39
N ILE A 50 -3.13 -18.64 3.23
CA ILE A 50 -2.09 -17.70 2.81
C ILE A 50 -0.81 -18.44 2.39
N ALA A 51 -0.37 -19.45 3.16
CA ALA A 51 0.80 -20.24 2.80
C ALA A 51 0.58 -21.00 1.49
N ASP A 52 -0.57 -21.62 1.32
CA ASP A 52 -0.92 -22.42 0.15
C ASP A 52 -1.00 -21.53 -1.12
N VAL A 53 -1.70 -20.41 -1.08
CA VAL A 53 -1.86 -19.49 -2.24
C VAL A 53 -0.56 -18.76 -2.57
N SER A 54 0.26 -18.44 -1.57
CA SER A 54 1.58 -17.81 -1.80
C SER A 54 2.68 -18.78 -2.20
N GLU A 55 2.38 -20.08 -2.27
CA GLU A 55 3.33 -21.16 -2.58
C GLU A 55 4.55 -21.19 -1.65
N VAL A 56 4.40 -20.78 -0.39
CA VAL A 56 5.46 -20.83 0.62
C VAL A 56 5.15 -21.91 1.66
N SER A 57 6.19 -22.47 2.29
CA SER A 57 5.98 -23.38 3.41
C SER A 57 5.37 -22.62 4.60
N ARG A 58 4.55 -23.30 5.42
CA ARG A 58 4.02 -22.74 6.67
C ARG A 58 5.14 -22.22 7.57
N ALA A 59 6.25 -22.95 7.69
CA ALA A 59 7.40 -22.50 8.46
C ALA A 59 7.98 -21.17 7.91
N THR A 60 8.06 -21.02 6.59
CA THR A 60 8.48 -19.77 5.95
C THR A 60 7.51 -18.64 6.25
N LEU A 61 6.19 -18.88 6.14
CA LEU A 61 5.19 -17.86 6.47
C LEU A 61 5.31 -17.40 7.93
N TYR A 62 5.40 -18.36 8.89
CA TYR A 62 5.54 -18.01 10.31
C TYR A 62 6.87 -17.38 10.69
N ASN A 63 7.91 -17.56 9.89
CA ASN A 63 9.17 -16.82 10.02
C ASN A 63 9.06 -15.36 9.56
N HIS A 64 8.13 -15.05 8.65
CA HIS A 64 7.86 -13.67 8.20
C HIS A 64 6.82 -12.98 9.08
N TYR A 65 5.76 -13.69 9.47
CA TYR A 65 4.61 -13.13 10.15
C TYR A 65 4.10 -14.08 11.23
N ARG A 66 4.04 -13.62 12.46
CA ARG A 66 3.64 -14.42 13.62
C ARG A 66 2.19 -14.89 13.54
N ASP A 67 1.31 -14.04 13.02
CA ASP A 67 -0.14 -14.23 13.00
C ASP A 67 -0.78 -13.48 11.82
N LYS A 68 -2.07 -13.69 11.62
CA LYS A 68 -2.86 -13.05 10.57
C LYS A 68 -2.85 -11.52 10.69
N GLU A 69 -2.88 -10.99 11.89
CA GLU A 69 -2.90 -9.55 12.14
C GLU A 69 -1.61 -8.89 11.67
N SER A 70 -0.46 -9.52 11.91
CA SER A 70 0.84 -9.03 11.42
C SER A 70 0.95 -9.07 9.90
N VAL A 71 0.33 -10.06 9.22
CA VAL A 71 0.24 -10.09 7.75
C VAL A 71 -0.63 -8.94 7.25
N LEU A 72 -1.79 -8.71 7.87
CA LEU A 72 -2.71 -7.64 7.48
C LEU A 72 -2.10 -6.26 7.66
N LEU A 73 -1.40 -6.04 8.78
CA LEU A 73 -0.67 -4.79 9.01
C LEU A 73 0.36 -4.55 7.91
N ALA A 74 1.19 -5.56 7.61
CA ALA A 74 2.19 -5.46 6.55
C ALA A 74 1.55 -5.27 5.16
N LEU A 75 0.37 -5.83 4.89
CA LEU A 75 -0.38 -5.58 3.67
C LEU A 75 -0.83 -4.11 3.59
N CYS A 76 -1.39 -3.56 4.66
CA CYS A 76 -1.76 -2.14 4.73
C CYS A 76 -0.53 -1.23 4.49
N GLU A 77 0.61 -1.55 5.12
CA GLU A 77 1.88 -0.84 4.88
C GLU A 77 2.28 -0.86 3.41
N SER A 78 2.23 -2.02 2.80
CA SER A 78 2.59 -2.20 1.39
C SER A 78 1.66 -1.43 0.46
N GLU A 79 0.35 -1.43 0.73
CA GLU A 79 -0.62 -0.70 -0.09
C GLU A 79 -0.47 0.82 0.05
N LEU A 80 -0.30 1.34 1.27
CA LEU A 80 -0.03 2.77 1.47
C LEU A 80 1.28 3.20 0.80
N ALA A 81 2.34 2.41 0.91
CA ALA A 81 3.60 2.68 0.22
C ALA A 81 3.42 2.69 -1.31
N ARG A 82 2.61 1.78 -1.85
CA ARG A 82 2.26 1.74 -3.28
C ARG A 82 1.51 3.00 -3.73
N LEU A 83 0.57 3.49 -2.94
CA LEU A 83 -0.15 4.73 -3.23
C LEU A 83 0.78 5.95 -3.21
N VAL A 84 1.72 6.00 -2.27
CA VAL A 84 2.77 7.04 -2.23
C VAL A 84 3.65 6.97 -3.49
N GLU A 85 4.02 5.77 -3.92
CA GLU A 85 4.82 5.59 -5.15
C GLU A 85 4.07 6.07 -6.41
N ILE A 86 2.75 5.83 -6.50
CA ILE A 86 1.90 6.39 -7.56
C ILE A 86 1.95 7.92 -7.53
N ALA A 87 1.79 8.53 -6.35
CA ALA A 87 1.85 9.97 -6.19
C ALA A 87 3.19 10.57 -6.66
N GLN A 88 4.29 9.90 -6.31
CA GLN A 88 5.65 10.35 -6.66
C GLN A 88 5.98 10.24 -8.16
N LYS A 89 5.35 9.30 -8.86
CA LYS A 89 5.56 9.07 -10.31
C LYS A 89 4.64 9.92 -11.18
N ALA A 90 3.57 10.46 -10.63
CA ALA A 90 2.62 11.27 -11.38
C ALA A 90 3.25 12.63 -11.79
N PRO A 91 2.90 13.15 -12.97
CA PRO A 91 3.47 14.42 -13.47
C PRO A 91 2.99 15.65 -12.67
N ASP A 92 1.85 15.56 -12.02
CA ASP A 92 1.24 16.63 -11.23
C ASP A 92 0.30 16.08 -10.15
N ALA A 93 -0.10 16.95 -9.23
CA ALA A 93 -0.93 16.61 -8.08
C ALA A 93 -2.33 16.13 -8.47
N THR A 94 -2.93 16.68 -9.51
CA THR A 94 -4.25 16.28 -10.00
C THR A 94 -4.22 14.86 -10.53
N THR A 95 -3.25 14.55 -11.38
CA THR A 95 -3.04 13.22 -11.94
C THR A 95 -2.73 12.20 -10.83
N ALA A 96 -1.92 12.59 -9.83
CA ALA A 96 -1.64 11.75 -8.66
C ALA A 96 -2.92 11.36 -7.91
N LEU A 97 -3.74 12.35 -7.56
CA LEU A 97 -5.00 12.13 -6.85
C LEU A 97 -6.00 11.29 -7.66
N GLU A 98 -6.13 11.57 -8.96
CA GLU A 98 -6.96 10.78 -9.86
C GLU A 98 -6.55 9.31 -9.86
N GLN A 99 -5.26 9.03 -10.09
CA GLN A 99 -4.73 7.66 -10.12
C GLN A 99 -4.94 6.94 -8.79
N ILE A 100 -4.63 7.58 -7.66
CA ILE A 100 -4.84 6.99 -6.32
C ILE A 100 -6.34 6.70 -6.11
N SER A 101 -7.24 7.61 -6.46
CA SER A 101 -8.68 7.44 -6.33
C SER A 101 -9.20 6.26 -7.17
N VAL A 102 -8.73 6.12 -8.41
CA VAL A 102 -9.09 5.02 -9.30
C VAL A 102 -8.59 3.68 -8.72
N GLU A 103 -7.34 3.62 -8.24
CA GLU A 103 -6.77 2.43 -7.62
C GLU A 103 -7.58 1.98 -6.40
N ILE A 104 -7.94 2.90 -5.49
CA ILE A 104 -8.76 2.61 -4.31
C ILE A 104 -10.16 2.16 -4.72
N SER A 105 -10.78 2.86 -5.68
CA SER A 105 -12.15 2.58 -6.10
C SER A 105 -12.31 1.22 -6.79
N GLN A 106 -11.27 0.77 -7.51
CA GLN A 106 -11.27 -0.49 -8.26
C GLN A 106 -10.63 -1.66 -7.50
N ASP A 107 -10.13 -1.43 -6.28
CA ASP A 107 -9.46 -2.47 -5.49
C ASP A 107 -10.44 -3.58 -5.10
N LYS A 108 -10.15 -4.81 -5.57
CA LYS A 108 -11.02 -5.98 -5.37
C LYS A 108 -11.11 -6.41 -3.91
N ALA A 109 -10.03 -6.25 -3.13
CA ALA A 109 -10.04 -6.58 -1.71
C ALA A 109 -10.92 -5.58 -0.94
N LEU A 110 -10.82 -4.27 -1.23
CA LEU A 110 -11.72 -3.27 -0.65
C LEU A 110 -13.18 -3.50 -1.09
N MET A 111 -13.42 -3.90 -2.35
CA MET A 111 -14.77 -4.26 -2.82
C MET A 111 -15.35 -5.43 -2.02
N ALA A 112 -14.57 -6.48 -1.80
CA ALA A 112 -14.99 -7.63 -1.01
C ALA A 112 -15.23 -7.26 0.47
N MET A 113 -14.36 -6.45 1.07
CA MET A 113 -14.53 -5.97 2.45
C MET A 113 -15.80 -5.13 2.60
N ARG A 114 -16.09 -4.21 1.67
CA ARG A 114 -17.35 -3.43 1.68
C ARG A 114 -18.58 -4.33 1.67
N ALA A 115 -18.56 -5.39 0.87
CA ALA A 115 -19.70 -6.27 0.70
C ALA A 115 -19.87 -7.29 1.83
N GLN A 116 -18.79 -7.78 2.42
CA GLN A 116 -18.79 -8.94 3.32
C GLN A 116 -18.40 -8.60 4.75
N ASP A 117 -17.63 -7.54 4.99
CA ASP A 117 -17.07 -7.18 6.29
C ASP A 117 -16.85 -5.65 6.44
N PRO A 118 -17.94 -4.85 6.32
CA PRO A 118 -17.84 -3.38 6.37
C PRO A 118 -17.33 -2.88 7.74
N ASP A 119 -17.58 -3.60 8.82
CA ASP A 119 -17.10 -3.21 10.15
C ASP A 119 -15.57 -3.24 10.23
N SER A 120 -14.94 -4.31 9.75
CA SER A 120 -13.48 -4.41 9.72
C SER A 120 -12.85 -3.34 8.81
N LEU A 121 -13.49 -3.04 7.68
CA LEU A 121 -13.04 -1.95 6.81
C LEU A 121 -13.12 -0.60 7.53
N THR A 122 -14.23 -0.32 8.21
CA THR A 122 -14.41 0.92 8.96
C THR A 122 -13.38 1.07 10.07
N VAL A 123 -13.11 0.00 10.83
CA VAL A 123 -12.07 -0.02 11.86
C VAL A 123 -10.69 0.27 11.26
N ALA A 124 -10.32 -0.39 10.17
CA ALA A 124 -9.03 -0.18 9.50
C ALA A 124 -8.85 1.27 9.01
N LEU A 125 -9.91 1.88 8.45
CA LEU A 125 -9.87 3.25 7.96
C LEU A 125 -9.93 4.31 9.09
N SER A 126 -10.44 3.95 10.26
CA SER A 126 -10.53 4.84 11.42
C SER A 126 -9.24 4.92 12.23
N ALA A 127 -8.32 3.98 12.06
CA ALA A 127 -7.06 3.89 12.81
C ALA A 127 -6.00 4.92 12.35
N GLN A 128 -6.39 6.19 12.18
CA GLN A 128 -5.56 7.27 11.62
C GLN A 128 -4.40 7.74 12.54
N THR A 129 -4.30 7.20 13.74
CA THR A 129 -3.23 7.56 14.70
C THR A 129 -1.95 6.75 14.51
N ASP A 130 -1.97 5.77 13.63
CA ASP A 130 -0.87 4.85 13.38
C ASP A 130 0.28 5.50 12.58
N THR A 131 1.49 4.96 12.76
CA THR A 131 2.71 5.43 12.07
C THR A 131 2.53 5.44 10.54
N LEU A 132 1.74 4.50 10.01
CA LEU A 132 1.43 4.38 8.59
C LEU A 132 0.64 5.56 8.04
N TRP A 133 -0.44 5.93 8.72
CA TRP A 133 -1.24 7.09 8.34
C TRP A 133 -0.44 8.39 8.42
N LYS A 134 0.48 8.50 9.40
CA LYS A 134 1.40 9.64 9.49
C LYS A 134 2.32 9.72 8.28
N ALA A 135 2.93 8.60 7.88
CA ALA A 135 3.81 8.56 6.71
C ALA A 135 3.06 8.94 5.41
N PHE A 136 1.85 8.40 5.23
CA PHE A 136 0.98 8.74 4.10
C PHE A 136 0.59 10.22 4.12
N SER A 137 0.20 10.76 5.28
CA SER A 137 -0.17 12.17 5.44
C SER A 137 1.00 13.12 5.12
N ILE A 138 2.21 12.76 5.53
CA ILE A 138 3.43 13.53 5.19
C ILE A 138 3.65 13.53 3.68
N ALA A 139 3.54 12.38 3.02
CA ALA A 139 3.70 12.29 1.57
C ALA A 139 2.64 13.12 0.82
N MET A 140 1.38 13.07 1.27
CA MET A 140 0.30 13.88 0.70
C MET A 140 0.50 15.38 0.96
N ALA A 141 1.03 15.77 2.12
CA ALA A 141 1.34 17.16 2.42
C ALA A 141 2.49 17.71 1.55
N HIS A 142 3.48 16.89 1.22
CA HIS A 142 4.52 17.25 0.25
C HIS A 142 3.96 17.46 -1.17
N LEU A 143 2.95 16.68 -1.55
CA LEU A 143 2.34 16.76 -2.88
C LEU A 143 1.39 17.96 -3.04
N LEU A 144 0.61 18.30 -2.00
CA LEU A 144 -0.55 19.20 -2.08
C LEU A 144 -0.46 20.44 -1.18
N GLY A 145 0.47 20.44 -0.23
CA GLY A 145 0.43 21.35 0.93
C GLY A 145 -0.47 20.80 2.06
N SER A 146 -0.29 21.31 3.28
CA SER A 146 -0.92 20.74 4.49
C SER A 146 -2.46 20.75 4.44
N GLU A 147 -3.07 21.87 4.04
CA GLU A 147 -4.53 22.01 4.05
C GLU A 147 -5.23 21.13 3.01
N LYS A 148 -4.75 21.15 1.77
CA LYS A 148 -5.29 20.30 0.70
C LYS A 148 -5.05 18.82 0.94
N SER A 149 -3.96 18.46 1.60
CA SER A 149 -3.65 17.07 1.91
C SER A 149 -4.67 16.45 2.87
N GLU A 150 -5.10 17.18 3.88
CA GLU A 150 -6.12 16.71 4.82
C GLU A 150 -7.47 16.46 4.10
N LEU A 151 -7.89 17.40 3.25
CA LEU A 151 -9.10 17.24 2.43
C LEU A 151 -8.98 16.05 1.47
N ALA A 152 -7.84 15.92 0.78
CA ALA A 152 -7.58 14.82 -0.14
C ALA A 152 -7.59 13.46 0.56
N ILE A 153 -7.00 13.33 1.75
CA ILE A 153 -7.02 12.09 2.54
C ILE A 153 -8.44 11.71 2.93
N ARG A 154 -9.25 12.65 3.41
CA ARG A 154 -10.66 12.41 3.73
C ARG A 154 -11.45 11.97 2.51
N TRP A 155 -11.20 12.60 1.37
CA TRP A 155 -11.81 12.22 0.09
C TRP A 155 -11.39 10.82 -0.35
N LEU A 156 -10.10 10.45 -0.24
CA LEU A 156 -9.60 9.11 -0.57
C LEU A 156 -10.17 8.03 0.35
N ILE A 157 -10.32 8.31 1.65
CA ILE A 157 -11.03 7.43 2.58
C ILE A 157 -12.47 7.23 2.13
N GLY A 158 -13.12 8.30 1.66
CA GLY A 158 -14.46 8.23 1.07
C GLY A 158 -14.55 7.26 -0.10
N GLN A 159 -13.52 7.16 -0.96
CA GLN A 159 -13.48 6.21 -2.07
C GLN A 159 -13.37 4.76 -1.60
N ALA A 160 -12.68 4.51 -0.48
CA ALA A 160 -12.60 3.17 0.09
C ALA A 160 -13.97 2.67 0.59
N LEU A 161 -14.87 3.58 1.00
CA LEU A 161 -16.23 3.27 1.46
C LEU A 161 -17.28 3.36 0.32
N HIS A 162 -17.19 4.39 -0.51
CA HIS A 162 -18.12 4.71 -1.58
C HIS A 162 -17.33 5.01 -2.87
N PRO A 163 -16.98 3.97 -3.66
CA PRO A 163 -16.17 4.11 -4.85
C PRO A 163 -16.86 4.94 -5.93
N ILE A 164 -16.07 5.66 -6.69
CA ILE A 164 -16.51 6.46 -7.84
C ILE A 164 -15.82 5.97 -9.12
N ASN A 165 -16.36 6.37 -10.27
CA ASN A 165 -15.74 6.04 -11.55
C ASN A 165 -14.55 6.97 -11.88
N ALA A 166 -13.77 6.61 -12.91
CA ALA A 166 -12.57 7.34 -13.30
C ALA A 166 -12.86 8.81 -13.69
N GLN A 167 -14.01 9.09 -14.36
CA GLN A 167 -14.39 10.45 -14.73
C GLN A 167 -14.69 11.31 -13.50
N GLN A 168 -15.38 10.74 -12.51
CA GLN A 168 -15.62 11.41 -11.23
C GLN A 168 -14.34 11.61 -10.45
N SER A 169 -13.43 10.61 -10.44
CA SER A 169 -12.10 10.73 -9.82
C SER A 169 -11.33 11.91 -10.41
N ARG A 170 -11.29 12.04 -11.73
CA ARG A 170 -10.65 13.16 -12.43
C ARG A 170 -11.26 14.51 -12.04
N SER A 171 -12.57 14.65 -12.17
CA SER A 171 -13.27 15.91 -11.89
C SER A 171 -13.12 16.35 -10.43
N GLN A 172 -13.18 15.40 -9.48
CA GLN A 172 -13.02 15.73 -8.06
C GLN A 172 -11.56 16.01 -7.69
N ALA A 173 -10.59 15.32 -8.30
CA ALA A 173 -9.17 15.64 -8.14
C ALA A 173 -8.84 17.06 -8.63
N GLU A 174 -9.40 17.48 -9.79
CA GLU A 174 -9.28 18.85 -10.30
C GLU A 174 -9.85 19.87 -9.32
N ALA A 175 -11.03 19.59 -8.74
CA ALA A 175 -11.64 20.47 -7.76
C ALA A 175 -10.78 20.64 -6.51
N ILE A 176 -10.22 19.54 -5.97
CA ILE A 176 -9.35 19.56 -4.77
C ILE A 176 -8.05 20.34 -5.05
N THR A 177 -7.40 20.08 -6.17
CA THR A 177 -6.12 20.73 -6.51
C THR A 177 -6.28 22.18 -6.93
N GLY A 178 -7.42 22.54 -7.52
CA GLY A 178 -7.78 23.90 -7.95
C GLY A 178 -8.22 24.84 -6.82
N ILE A 179 -8.44 24.34 -5.59
CA ILE A 179 -8.75 25.20 -4.45
C ILE A 179 -7.59 26.15 -4.21
N ALA A 180 -7.86 27.46 -4.22
CA ALA A 180 -6.87 28.47 -3.85
C ALA A 180 -6.44 28.27 -2.38
N ASN A 181 -5.18 28.55 -2.07
CA ASN A 181 -4.73 28.56 -0.68
C ASN A 181 -5.49 29.68 0.04
N LEU A 182 -6.26 29.33 1.05
CA LEU A 182 -7.00 30.25 1.93
C LEU A 182 -6.04 31.02 2.82
#